data_4903586b141eb94173e4a26ae17560e6
#
_entry.id   4903586b141eb94173e4a26ae17560e6
#
_cell.length_a   1.000
_cell.length_b   1.000
_cell.length_c   1.000
_cell.angle_alpha   90.00
_cell.angle_beta   90.00
_cell.angle_gamma   90.00
#
_symmetry.space_group_name_H-M   'P 1'
#
loop_
_entity.id
_entity.type
_entity.pdbx_description
1 polymer ?
#
loop_
_entity_poly.entity_id
_entity_poly.type
_entity_poly.pdbx_seq_one_letter_code
_entity_poly.pdbx_strand_id
1 'polypeptide(L)'
;MIIATLAYTLWAAATASATREEANPFTIFHKDAKRLFGPSPTLELLHENKSIPFAHEAGVFIPQDNTLFVTSNRFQDPSTQEQQQQQRIVITKISLPPSSSPNKVKNRQPVRVQVEEVQTRNIPMPNGGVNYKHGILFCAQGSMNTSSGLSFMESRPPYRSRYMLQSYMNRPFSSPNDLVVHHRDGSIWFTDPIYGFEQGFRPRPRLPSQVYRFEPRTRSVRVVADGFGRPNGIAFSPDGRVLYVTDTHRFHGDGVVDDTHPATMRVFAMADAGVPDGIKCDVYGNVYSGSGDGISIWSPGGTLLGKILVSGGVANFCFGRRGEIFILNEKRLLRAKLAPSTKGALLGI
;
A
#
# COMPACT_ATOMS: atom_id res chain seq x y z
N MET A 1 -34.75 18.26 17.33
CA MET A 1 -33.55 17.40 17.52
C MET A 1 -33.70 16.27 16.50
N ILE A 2 -33.09 16.47 15.31
CA ILE A 2 -33.21 15.52 14.18
C ILE A 2 -31.84 14.87 14.04
N ILE A 3 -31.78 13.56 14.27
CA ILE A 3 -30.60 12.74 14.08
C ILE A 3 -30.59 12.31 12.60
N ALA A 4 -29.64 12.82 11.83
CA ALA A 4 -29.44 12.37 10.46
C ALA A 4 -28.43 11.22 10.45
N THR A 5 -28.94 10.01 10.21
CA THR A 5 -28.16 8.80 9.96
C THR A 5 -27.65 8.83 8.53
N LEU A 6 -26.34 8.91 8.31
CA LEU A 6 -25.76 8.74 6.97
C LEU A 6 -25.75 7.26 6.62
N ALA A 7 -26.64 6.88 5.69
CA ALA A 7 -26.67 5.55 5.10
C ALA A 7 -25.56 5.39 4.07
N TYR A 8 -24.72 4.36 4.23
CA TYR A 8 -23.84 3.86 3.19
C TYR A 8 -24.69 3.17 2.12
N THR A 9 -24.73 3.69 0.92
CA THR A 9 -25.34 3.01 -0.22
C THR A 9 -24.46 1.85 -0.67
N LEU A 10 -24.91 0.63 -0.40
CA LEU A 10 -24.46 -0.60 -1.03
C LEU A 10 -24.75 -0.53 -2.53
N TRP A 11 -23.73 -0.62 -3.36
CA TRP A 11 -23.91 -0.89 -4.78
C TRP A 11 -24.26 -2.36 -4.97
N ALA A 12 -25.52 -2.63 -5.26
CA ALA A 12 -25.97 -3.95 -5.68
C ALA A 12 -25.43 -4.24 -7.09
N ALA A 13 -24.54 -5.20 -7.21
CA ALA A 13 -24.08 -5.72 -8.48
C ALA A 13 -25.20 -6.59 -9.08
N ALA A 14 -25.75 -6.18 -10.21
CA ALA A 14 -26.64 -7.00 -11.02
C ALA A 14 -25.90 -8.23 -11.54
N THR A 15 -26.37 -9.42 -11.22
CA THR A 15 -25.90 -10.69 -11.76
C THR A 15 -26.36 -10.85 -13.19
N ALA A 16 -25.50 -10.54 -14.15
CA ALA A 16 -25.63 -11.01 -15.52
C ALA A 16 -24.64 -12.17 -15.72
N SER A 17 -25.12 -13.39 -15.69
CA SER A 17 -24.39 -14.57 -16.13
C SER A 17 -24.29 -14.51 -17.66
N ALA A 18 -23.18 -13.98 -18.14
CA ALA A 18 -22.69 -14.20 -19.48
C ALA A 18 -21.26 -14.74 -19.34
N THR A 19 -20.94 -15.82 -20.01
CA THR A 19 -19.58 -16.30 -20.20
C THR A 19 -18.76 -15.22 -20.89
N ARG A 20 -18.19 -14.29 -20.09
CA ARG A 20 -17.24 -13.31 -20.58
C ARG A 20 -15.93 -14.06 -20.83
N GLU A 21 -15.49 -14.07 -22.09
CA GLU A 21 -14.05 -14.14 -22.35
C GLU A 21 -13.36 -13.21 -21.35
N GLU A 22 -12.43 -13.74 -20.56
CA GLU A 22 -11.71 -12.93 -19.59
C GLU A 22 -10.98 -11.82 -20.37
N ALA A 23 -11.52 -10.63 -20.31
CA ALA A 23 -10.92 -9.48 -20.99
C ALA A 23 -9.46 -9.35 -20.50
N ASN A 24 -8.54 -9.11 -21.42
CA ASN A 24 -7.11 -8.95 -21.10
C ASN A 24 -6.97 -7.90 -19.97
N PRO A 25 -6.45 -8.26 -18.80
CA PRO A 25 -6.32 -7.33 -17.68
C PRO A 25 -5.28 -6.23 -17.92
N PHE A 26 -4.49 -6.32 -18.98
CA PHE A 26 -3.43 -5.36 -19.29
C PHE A 26 -3.89 -4.41 -20.40
N THR A 27 -4.25 -3.19 -20.02
CA THR A 27 -4.68 -2.15 -20.95
C THR A 27 -3.51 -1.25 -21.33
N ILE A 28 -3.35 -0.98 -22.61
CA ILE A 28 -2.27 -0.15 -23.19
C ILE A 28 -2.88 1.14 -23.72
N PHE A 29 -2.46 2.28 -23.17
CA PHE A 29 -2.83 3.62 -23.64
C PHE A 29 -1.71 4.28 -24.44
N HIS A 30 -0.46 3.96 -24.11
CA HIS A 30 0.72 4.47 -24.81
C HIS A 30 1.67 3.34 -25.20
N LYS A 31 2.39 3.50 -26.31
CA LYS A 31 3.31 2.46 -26.86
C LYS A 31 4.36 1.97 -25.86
N ASP A 32 4.79 2.82 -24.94
CA ASP A 32 5.82 2.48 -23.96
C ASP A 32 5.33 1.44 -22.92
N ALA A 33 4.02 1.31 -22.70
CA ALA A 33 3.47 0.24 -21.87
C ALA A 33 3.79 -1.14 -22.42
N LYS A 34 3.94 -1.31 -23.74
CA LYS A 34 4.33 -2.61 -24.34
C LYS A 34 5.68 -3.10 -23.82
N ARG A 35 6.63 -2.20 -23.60
CA ARG A 35 7.94 -2.53 -23.04
C ARG A 35 7.83 -2.96 -21.57
N LEU A 36 6.93 -2.32 -20.80
CA LEU A 36 6.71 -2.63 -19.39
C LEU A 36 6.00 -3.96 -19.23
N PHE A 37 4.96 -4.20 -19.98
CA PHE A 37 4.18 -5.44 -19.90
C PHE A 37 4.91 -6.63 -20.53
N GLY A 38 5.68 -6.40 -21.58
CA GLY A 38 6.30 -7.47 -22.37
C GLY A 38 5.30 -8.18 -23.29
N PRO A 39 5.73 -9.23 -24.00
CA PRO A 39 4.91 -9.88 -25.01
C PRO A 39 3.81 -10.80 -24.45
N SER A 40 3.92 -11.23 -23.21
CA SER A 40 3.00 -12.21 -22.60
C SER A 40 2.83 -11.95 -21.11
N PRO A 41 2.26 -10.79 -20.71
CA PRO A 41 2.02 -10.50 -19.31
C PRO A 41 0.95 -11.46 -18.76
N THR A 42 1.05 -11.80 -17.48
CA THR A 42 0.08 -12.68 -16.81
C THR A 42 -0.37 -12.08 -15.50
N LEU A 43 -1.62 -12.37 -15.13
CA LEU A 43 -2.19 -12.06 -13.82
C LEU A 43 -2.73 -13.37 -13.24
N GLU A 44 -2.27 -13.74 -12.06
CA GLU A 44 -2.64 -14.99 -11.40
C GLU A 44 -3.03 -14.77 -9.94
N LEU A 45 -4.00 -15.53 -9.46
CA LEU A 45 -4.38 -15.57 -8.06
C LEU A 45 -3.40 -16.47 -7.30
N LEU A 46 -2.74 -15.93 -6.27
CA LEU A 46 -1.84 -16.69 -5.39
C LEU A 46 -2.57 -17.25 -4.17
N HIS A 47 -3.45 -16.43 -3.57
CA HIS A 47 -4.20 -16.80 -2.37
C HIS A 47 -5.48 -15.99 -2.26
N GLU A 48 -6.52 -16.63 -1.73
CA GLU A 48 -7.77 -15.98 -1.35
C GLU A 48 -8.15 -16.39 0.07
N ASN A 49 -8.44 -15.40 0.90
CA ASN A 49 -9.04 -15.59 2.22
C ASN A 49 -10.49 -15.10 2.19
N LYS A 50 -11.45 -16.03 2.29
CA LYS A 50 -12.87 -15.70 2.21
C LYS A 50 -13.40 -14.99 3.46
N SER A 51 -12.70 -15.14 4.60
CA SER A 51 -13.15 -14.64 5.90
C SER A 51 -12.70 -13.22 6.19
N ILE A 52 -11.41 -12.93 5.98
CA ILE A 52 -10.83 -11.62 6.32
C ILE A 52 -10.16 -10.95 5.11
N PRO A 53 -10.15 -9.62 5.05
CA PRO A 53 -9.45 -8.85 4.01
C PRO A 53 -7.94 -8.78 4.33
N PHE A 54 -7.22 -9.90 4.21
CA PHE A 54 -5.86 -10.09 4.71
C PHE A 54 -4.78 -9.33 3.94
N ALA A 55 -5.06 -8.88 2.71
CA ALA A 55 -4.09 -8.28 1.80
C ALA A 55 -4.57 -6.87 1.38
N HIS A 56 -4.30 -5.89 2.21
CA HIS A 56 -4.71 -4.50 1.98
C HIS A 56 -3.50 -3.57 1.85
N GLU A 57 -2.60 -3.58 2.83
CA GLU A 57 -1.49 -2.64 2.92
C GLU A 57 -0.12 -3.32 3.12
N ALA A 58 0.93 -2.52 3.30
CA ALA A 58 2.34 -2.86 3.32
C ALA A 58 2.84 -3.37 1.95
N GLY A 59 2.81 -4.67 1.68
CA GLY A 59 3.41 -5.22 0.48
C GLY A 59 4.95 -5.19 0.56
N VAL A 60 5.53 -5.92 1.51
CA VAL A 60 6.99 -5.93 1.70
C VAL A 60 7.57 -7.27 1.28
N PHE A 61 8.23 -7.28 0.12
CA PHE A 61 8.92 -8.48 -0.36
C PHE A 61 10.32 -8.57 0.23
N ILE A 62 10.65 -9.71 0.84
CA ILE A 62 11.98 -10.04 1.38
C ILE A 62 12.68 -11.00 0.42
N PRO A 63 13.57 -10.49 -0.44
CA PRO A 63 14.19 -11.32 -1.48
C PRO A 63 14.97 -12.52 -0.95
N GLN A 64 15.68 -12.37 0.17
CA GLN A 64 16.54 -13.40 0.74
C GLN A 64 15.77 -14.65 1.14
N ASP A 65 14.57 -14.48 1.65
CA ASP A 65 13.73 -15.56 2.18
C ASP A 65 12.59 -15.94 1.21
N ASN A 66 12.47 -15.22 0.08
CA ASN A 66 11.35 -15.36 -0.88
C ASN A 66 10.00 -15.28 -0.19
N THR A 67 9.85 -14.31 0.71
CA THR A 67 8.63 -14.09 1.49
C THR A 67 8.06 -12.70 1.25
N LEU A 68 6.75 -12.59 1.40
CA LEU A 68 6.01 -11.35 1.32
C LEU A 68 5.31 -11.12 2.66
N PHE A 69 5.36 -9.89 3.18
CA PHE A 69 4.59 -9.46 4.33
C PHE A 69 3.54 -8.45 3.88
N VAL A 70 2.32 -8.64 4.34
CA VAL A 70 1.19 -7.75 4.06
C VAL A 70 0.43 -7.46 5.36
N THR A 71 -0.31 -6.36 5.39
CA THR A 71 -1.25 -6.06 6.47
C THR A 71 -2.68 -6.16 5.94
N SER A 72 -3.59 -6.62 6.79
CA SER A 72 -5.01 -6.70 6.45
C SER A 72 -5.65 -5.32 6.43
N ASN A 73 -6.81 -5.19 5.77
CA ASN A 73 -7.75 -4.16 6.15
C ASN A 73 -8.27 -4.46 7.57
N ARG A 74 -8.85 -3.47 8.23
CA ARG A 74 -9.47 -3.69 9.54
C ARG A 74 -10.69 -4.59 9.40
N PHE A 75 -10.85 -5.46 10.36
CA PHE A 75 -12.01 -6.35 10.48
C PHE A 75 -12.36 -6.52 11.96
N GLN A 76 -13.57 -6.99 12.22
CA GLN A 76 -14.00 -7.35 13.56
C GLN A 76 -13.47 -8.74 13.91
N ASP A 77 -12.90 -8.90 15.10
CA ASP A 77 -12.41 -10.20 15.53
C ASP A 77 -13.61 -11.12 15.83
N PRO A 78 -13.82 -12.19 15.06
CA PRO A 78 -14.93 -13.10 15.27
C PRO A 78 -14.85 -13.89 16.59
N SER A 79 -13.68 -13.88 17.24
CA SER A 79 -13.47 -14.55 18.53
C SER A 79 -13.90 -13.72 19.75
N THR A 80 -14.18 -12.42 19.56
CA THR A 80 -14.65 -11.56 20.62
C THR A 80 -16.17 -11.57 20.70
N GLN A 81 -16.72 -11.69 21.92
CA GLN A 81 -18.17 -11.62 22.15
C GLN A 81 -18.72 -10.27 21.63
N GLU A 82 -19.96 -10.27 21.14
CA GLU A 82 -20.62 -9.13 20.48
C GLU A 82 -20.53 -7.77 21.20
N GLN A 83 -20.34 -7.80 22.52
CA GLN A 83 -20.23 -6.59 23.36
C GLN A 83 -18.83 -5.96 23.38
N GLN A 84 -17.80 -6.63 22.81
CA GLN A 84 -16.41 -6.16 22.73
C GLN A 84 -15.83 -6.34 21.32
N GLN A 85 -16.56 -5.94 20.30
CA GLN A 85 -16.10 -6.02 18.89
C GLN A 85 -14.89 -5.12 18.68
N GLN A 86 -13.72 -5.62 19.03
CA GLN A 86 -12.46 -4.92 18.82
C GLN A 86 -12.04 -5.05 17.36
N GLN A 87 -11.86 -3.92 16.69
CA GLN A 87 -11.28 -3.90 15.35
C GLN A 87 -9.83 -4.39 15.40
N ARG A 88 -9.46 -5.23 14.45
CA ARG A 88 -8.10 -5.76 14.27
C ARG A 88 -7.56 -5.46 12.89
N ILE A 89 -6.26 -5.28 12.81
CA ILE A 89 -5.43 -5.38 11.61
C ILE A 89 -4.29 -6.35 11.94
N VAL A 90 -4.04 -7.31 11.08
CA VAL A 90 -3.02 -8.34 11.28
C VAL A 90 -1.92 -8.23 10.23
N ILE A 91 -0.72 -8.66 10.61
CA ILE A 91 0.39 -8.85 9.68
C ILE A 91 0.36 -10.30 9.22
N THR A 92 0.37 -10.52 7.92
CA THR A 92 0.42 -11.85 7.31
C THR A 92 1.73 -12.02 6.55
N LYS A 93 2.44 -13.12 6.84
CA LYS A 93 3.59 -13.57 6.07
C LYS A 93 3.17 -14.60 5.05
N ILE A 94 3.59 -14.43 3.83
CA ILE A 94 3.35 -15.36 2.72
C ILE A 94 4.69 -15.90 2.24
N SER A 95 4.89 -17.21 2.35
CA SER A 95 6.06 -17.89 1.79
C SER A 95 5.76 -18.28 0.34
N LEU A 96 6.53 -17.70 -0.56
CA LEU A 96 6.39 -17.94 -1.99
C LEU A 96 7.18 -19.20 -2.39
N PRO A 97 6.68 -20.02 -3.33
CA PRO A 97 7.43 -21.17 -3.81
C PRO A 97 8.71 -20.70 -4.52
N PRO A 98 9.75 -21.54 -4.56
CA PRO A 98 10.94 -21.26 -5.35
C PRO A 98 10.53 -20.90 -6.79
N SER A 99 11.21 -19.89 -7.37
CA SER A 99 10.99 -19.53 -8.78
C SER A 99 11.30 -20.77 -9.64
N SER A 100 10.26 -21.46 -10.11
CA SER A 100 10.42 -22.59 -11.01
C SER A 100 11.02 -22.09 -12.32
N SER A 101 12.08 -22.75 -12.78
CA SER A 101 12.70 -22.53 -14.10
C SER A 101 11.63 -22.52 -15.21
N PRO A 102 11.83 -21.72 -16.28
CA PRO A 102 10.83 -21.49 -17.33
C PRO A 102 10.31 -22.72 -18.08
N ASN A 103 10.88 -23.90 -17.85
CA ASN A 103 10.65 -25.10 -18.67
C ASN A 103 9.58 -26.08 -18.14
N LYS A 104 8.76 -25.72 -17.14
CA LYS A 104 7.65 -26.59 -16.67
C LYS A 104 6.26 -25.94 -16.78
N VAL A 105 5.95 -25.37 -17.95
CA VAL A 105 4.61 -24.87 -18.27
C VAL A 105 3.81 -25.94 -19.01
N LYS A 106 3.62 -27.12 -18.43
CA LYS A 106 2.67 -28.11 -18.97
C LYS A 106 1.57 -28.56 -18.01
N ASN A 107 1.62 -28.16 -16.73
CA ASN A 107 0.50 -28.36 -15.80
C ASN A 107 0.25 -27.05 -15.04
N ARG A 108 -0.81 -26.34 -15.40
CA ARG A 108 -1.35 -25.16 -14.68
C ARG A 108 -1.97 -25.60 -13.35
N GLN A 109 -1.15 -26.08 -12.42
CA GLN A 109 -1.62 -26.19 -11.04
C GLN A 109 -1.52 -24.80 -10.39
N PRO A 110 -2.52 -24.39 -9.60
CA PRO A 110 -2.46 -23.15 -8.85
C PRO A 110 -1.17 -23.08 -8.02
N VAL A 111 -0.51 -21.92 -8.03
CA VAL A 111 0.66 -21.71 -7.20
C VAL A 111 0.23 -21.78 -5.72
N ARG A 112 0.73 -22.77 -4.99
CA ARG A 112 0.43 -22.91 -3.56
C ARG A 112 1.42 -22.05 -2.78
N VAL A 113 0.91 -21.09 -2.04
CA VAL A 113 1.65 -20.29 -1.05
C VAL A 113 1.30 -20.76 0.36
N GLN A 114 2.26 -20.61 1.29
CA GLN A 114 2.00 -20.80 2.72
C GLN A 114 1.72 -19.45 3.33
N VAL A 115 0.68 -19.36 4.14
CA VAL A 115 0.19 -18.12 4.76
C VAL A 115 0.20 -18.31 6.28
N GLU A 116 0.80 -17.34 6.98
CA GLU A 116 0.99 -17.36 8.43
C GLU A 116 0.66 -15.97 8.99
N GLU A 117 -0.21 -15.90 10.03
CA GLU A 117 -0.39 -14.67 10.79
C GLU A 117 0.81 -14.46 11.71
N VAL A 118 1.44 -13.28 11.60
CA VAL A 118 2.62 -12.92 12.40
C VAL A 118 2.17 -12.35 13.74
N GLN A 119 2.53 -13.04 14.81
CA GLN A 119 2.31 -12.54 16.15
C GLN A 119 3.47 -11.64 16.57
N THR A 120 3.18 -10.37 16.85
CA THR A 120 4.19 -9.39 17.25
C THR A 120 3.61 -8.42 18.28
N ARG A 121 4.50 -7.73 19.01
CA ARG A 121 4.15 -6.65 19.95
C ARG A 121 4.49 -5.30 19.31
N ASN A 122 4.08 -4.21 19.94
CA ASN A 122 4.50 -2.84 19.56
C ASN A 122 4.18 -2.42 18.12
N ILE A 123 3.25 -3.10 17.43
CA ILE A 123 2.73 -2.68 16.12
C ILE A 123 1.20 -2.73 16.15
N PRO A 124 0.55 -1.93 16.98
CA PRO A 124 -0.93 -1.92 17.06
C PRO A 124 -1.52 -1.33 15.78
N MET A 125 -2.50 -2.03 15.22
CA MET A 125 -3.17 -1.62 13.99
C MET A 125 -2.17 -1.30 12.87
N PRO A 126 -1.32 -2.27 12.45
CA PRO A 126 -0.31 -2.05 11.41
C PRO A 126 -0.95 -1.62 10.09
N ASN A 127 -0.27 -0.74 9.34
CA ASN A 127 -0.71 -0.30 8.01
C ASN A 127 0.44 -0.45 7.03
N GLY A 128 0.88 0.61 6.34
CA GLY A 128 1.97 0.56 5.39
C GLY A 128 3.28 0.03 5.97
N GLY A 129 4.13 -0.51 5.11
CA GLY A 129 5.40 -1.07 5.50
C GLY A 129 6.46 -1.00 4.40
N VAL A 130 7.73 -0.98 4.80
CA VAL A 130 8.87 -0.95 3.88
C VAL A 130 10.03 -1.79 4.38
N ASN A 131 10.83 -2.32 3.46
CA ASN A 131 12.11 -2.95 3.77
C ASN A 131 13.02 -1.97 4.54
N TYR A 132 13.52 -2.39 5.69
CA TYR A 132 14.42 -1.58 6.49
C TYR A 132 15.49 -2.44 7.18
N LYS A 133 16.76 -2.24 6.83
CA LYS A 133 17.87 -3.05 7.35
C LYS A 133 17.62 -4.56 7.17
N HIS A 134 17.62 -5.31 8.26
CA HIS A 134 17.37 -6.77 8.30
C HIS A 134 15.91 -7.14 8.60
N GLY A 135 15.00 -6.20 8.46
CA GLY A 135 13.57 -6.40 8.77
C GLY A 135 12.66 -5.46 8.02
N ILE A 136 11.58 -5.09 8.66
CA ILE A 136 10.51 -4.28 8.10
C ILE A 136 10.23 -3.12 9.05
N LEU A 137 10.02 -1.95 8.49
CA LEU A 137 9.49 -0.81 9.22
C LEU A 137 8.01 -0.67 8.87
N PHE A 138 7.16 -0.61 9.88
CA PHE A 138 5.72 -0.46 9.75
C PHE A 138 5.24 0.88 10.30
N CYS A 139 4.20 1.41 9.69
CA CYS A 139 3.30 2.37 10.31
C CYS A 139 2.38 1.64 11.29
N ALA A 140 2.50 1.96 12.57
CA ALA A 140 1.58 1.51 13.63
C ALA A 140 0.57 2.62 13.86
N GLN A 141 -0.69 2.41 13.47
CA GLN A 141 -1.73 3.43 13.61
C GLN A 141 -2.12 3.68 15.06
N GLY A 142 -1.85 2.72 15.97
CA GLY A 142 -2.26 2.80 17.36
C GLY A 142 -3.73 2.44 17.57
N SER A 143 -4.21 2.64 18.80
CA SER A 143 -5.61 2.45 19.20
C SER A 143 -6.01 3.52 20.22
N MET A 144 -7.21 3.43 20.81
CA MET A 144 -7.61 4.31 21.91
C MET A 144 -6.62 4.25 23.08
N ASN A 145 -6.03 3.08 23.33
CA ASN A 145 -5.19 2.81 24.50
C ASN A 145 -3.71 2.56 24.16
N THR A 146 -3.33 2.56 22.89
CA THR A 146 -1.95 2.29 22.44
C THR A 146 -1.43 3.40 21.55
N SER A 147 -0.16 3.72 21.69
CA SER A 147 0.47 4.76 20.88
C SER A 147 0.56 4.38 19.41
N SER A 148 0.42 5.38 18.55
CA SER A 148 0.79 5.31 17.13
C SER A 148 2.27 5.59 16.92
N GLY A 149 2.78 5.30 15.73
CA GLY A 149 4.15 5.65 15.37
C GLY A 149 4.78 4.75 14.31
N LEU A 150 6.09 4.78 14.23
CA LEU A 150 6.87 3.92 13.37
C LEU A 150 7.47 2.78 14.20
N SER A 151 7.26 1.54 13.77
CA SER A 151 7.74 0.34 14.49
C SER A 151 8.57 -0.54 13.57
N PHE A 152 9.77 -0.89 14.02
CA PHE A 152 10.63 -1.88 13.38
C PHE A 152 10.26 -3.29 13.84
N MET A 153 10.27 -4.25 12.93
CA MET A 153 10.09 -5.68 13.16
C MET A 153 11.17 -6.48 12.43
N GLU A 154 11.76 -7.46 13.10
CA GLU A 154 12.61 -8.45 12.43
C GLU A 154 11.79 -9.28 11.43
N SER A 155 12.35 -9.59 10.24
CA SER A 155 11.64 -10.36 9.21
C SER A 155 11.58 -11.87 9.49
N ARG A 156 12.27 -12.34 10.54
CA ARG A 156 12.36 -13.75 10.95
C ARG A 156 11.88 -13.96 12.38
N PRO A 157 11.37 -15.14 12.70
CA PRO A 157 11.00 -15.46 14.09
C PRO A 157 12.13 -15.20 15.09
N PRO A 158 11.81 -14.72 16.28
CA PRO A 158 10.47 -14.53 16.87
C PRO A 158 9.81 -13.18 16.53
N TYR A 159 10.14 -12.51 15.42
CA TYR A 159 9.57 -11.25 14.94
C TYR A 159 9.64 -10.13 16.01
N ARG A 160 10.80 -9.98 16.64
CA ARG A 160 11.00 -8.94 17.65
C ARG A 160 10.71 -7.58 17.07
N SER A 161 9.97 -6.78 17.82
CA SER A 161 9.56 -5.45 17.37
C SER A 161 9.79 -4.39 18.43
N ARG A 162 10.02 -3.15 17.97
CA ARG A 162 10.17 -1.98 18.84
C ARG A 162 9.74 -0.72 18.11
N TYR A 163 9.21 0.23 18.86
CA TYR A 163 8.99 1.57 18.35
C TYR A 163 10.32 2.28 18.02
N MET A 164 10.33 2.98 16.93
CA MET A 164 11.40 3.89 16.54
C MET A 164 11.03 5.34 16.77
N LEU A 165 9.74 5.67 16.58
CA LEU A 165 9.22 7.02 16.72
C LEU A 165 7.74 6.95 17.10
N GLN A 166 7.26 7.79 18.05
CA GLN A 166 5.88 7.78 18.52
C GLN A 166 5.21 9.16 18.59
N SER A 167 5.98 10.23 18.46
CA SER A 167 5.44 11.59 18.59
C SER A 167 6.26 12.62 17.82
N TYR A 168 5.62 13.74 17.55
CA TYR A 168 6.24 14.97 17.08
C TYR A 168 5.98 16.09 18.08
N MET A 169 7.05 16.71 18.62
CA MET A 169 6.95 17.77 19.64
C MET A 169 6.00 17.39 20.80
N ASN A 170 6.16 16.21 21.36
CA ASN A 170 5.32 15.62 22.43
C ASN A 170 3.82 15.49 22.11
N ARG A 171 3.46 15.58 20.83
CA ARG A 171 2.11 15.25 20.36
C ARG A 171 2.14 13.89 19.67
N PRO A 172 1.25 12.95 20.02
CA PRO A 172 1.18 11.66 19.35
C PRO A 172 0.79 11.85 17.87
N PHE A 173 1.31 11.01 16.99
CA PHE A 173 0.84 10.96 15.61
C PHE A 173 -0.62 10.52 15.56
N SER A 174 -1.33 10.93 14.51
CA SER A 174 -2.76 10.67 14.34
C SER A 174 -3.01 9.20 14.03
N SER A 175 -2.57 8.74 12.88
CA SER A 175 -2.57 7.33 12.45
C SER A 175 -1.63 7.17 11.25
N PRO A 176 -0.31 7.05 11.46
CA PRO A 176 0.65 6.90 10.37
C PRO A 176 0.20 5.82 9.39
N ASN A 177 0.23 6.16 8.08
CA ASN A 177 -0.36 5.31 7.06
C ASN A 177 0.69 4.59 6.21
N ASP A 178 1.48 5.28 5.41
CA ASP A 178 2.53 4.65 4.58
C ASP A 178 3.87 5.35 4.77
N LEU A 179 4.96 4.68 4.36
CA LEU A 179 6.30 5.16 4.60
C LEU A 179 7.29 4.69 3.53
N VAL A 180 8.33 5.49 3.34
CA VAL A 180 9.44 5.20 2.43
C VAL A 180 10.77 5.61 3.05
N VAL A 181 11.83 4.85 2.77
CA VAL A 181 13.20 5.17 3.19
C VAL A 181 13.92 5.83 2.02
N HIS A 182 14.44 7.02 2.25
CA HIS A 182 15.23 7.72 1.25
C HIS A 182 16.59 7.02 1.07
N HIS A 183 16.87 6.56 -0.15
CA HIS A 183 17.97 5.64 -0.42
C HIS A 183 19.37 6.25 -0.25
N ARG A 184 19.51 7.59 -0.28
CA ARG A 184 20.84 8.26 -0.15
C ARG A 184 21.23 8.52 1.29
N ASP A 185 20.27 8.96 2.13
CA ASP A 185 20.59 9.42 3.50
C ASP A 185 19.95 8.55 4.59
N GLY A 186 19.13 7.57 4.21
CA GLY A 186 18.45 6.66 5.14
C GLY A 186 17.36 7.33 5.99
N SER A 187 17.00 8.57 5.70
CA SER A 187 15.86 9.22 6.36
C SER A 187 14.56 8.51 6.00
N ILE A 188 13.64 8.50 6.94
CA ILE A 188 12.33 7.84 6.82
C ILE A 188 11.28 8.92 6.62
N TRP A 189 10.50 8.80 5.55
CA TRP A 189 9.43 9.72 5.23
C TRP A 189 8.10 8.97 5.33
N PHE A 190 7.10 9.57 5.95
CA PHE A 190 5.83 8.91 6.20
C PHE A 190 4.66 9.89 6.22
N THR A 191 3.48 9.39 5.90
CA THR A 191 2.22 10.11 5.92
C THR A 191 1.50 9.87 7.24
N ASP A 192 0.85 10.91 7.78
CA ASP A 192 0.08 10.84 9.03
C ASP A 192 -1.32 11.44 8.86
N PRO A 193 -2.24 10.75 8.17
CA PRO A 193 -3.64 11.14 8.05
C PRO A 193 -4.43 10.86 9.33
N ILE A 194 -5.71 11.25 9.32
CA ILE A 194 -6.61 11.10 10.46
C ILE A 194 -7.52 9.87 10.38
N TYR A 195 -7.16 8.88 9.57
CA TYR A 195 -8.01 7.70 9.34
C TYR A 195 -8.42 6.99 10.64
N GLY A 196 -7.50 6.81 11.57
CA GLY A 196 -7.81 6.12 12.82
C GLY A 196 -8.91 6.79 13.65
N PHE A 197 -8.97 8.12 13.61
CA PHE A 197 -10.05 8.88 14.26
C PHE A 197 -11.36 8.73 13.48
N GLU A 198 -11.35 8.92 12.17
CA GLU A 198 -12.54 8.79 11.31
C GLU A 198 -13.14 7.39 11.37
N GLN A 199 -12.30 6.39 11.56
CA GLN A 199 -12.68 4.97 11.67
C GLN A 199 -12.99 4.54 13.11
N GLY A 200 -12.91 5.45 14.08
CA GLY A 200 -13.37 5.25 15.45
C GLY A 200 -12.42 4.46 16.37
N PHE A 201 -11.19 4.15 15.95
CA PHE A 201 -10.24 3.42 16.80
C PHE A 201 -9.10 4.28 17.36
N ARG A 202 -9.05 5.57 17.03
CA ARG A 202 -8.08 6.54 17.57
C ARG A 202 -8.78 7.72 18.25
N PRO A 203 -8.16 8.37 19.24
CA PRO A 203 -8.67 9.61 19.80
C PRO A 203 -8.56 10.74 18.77
N ARG A 204 -9.22 11.86 19.06
CA ARG A 204 -9.17 13.07 18.23
C ARG A 204 -7.72 13.49 17.95
N PRO A 205 -7.37 13.77 16.68
CA PRO A 205 -6.03 14.19 16.27
C PRO A 205 -5.56 15.46 16.99
N ARG A 206 -4.24 15.50 17.27
CA ARG A 206 -3.56 16.67 17.82
C ARG A 206 -2.54 17.29 16.86
N LEU A 207 -2.40 16.68 15.69
CA LEU A 207 -1.56 17.09 14.56
C LEU A 207 -2.41 17.14 13.30
N PRO A 208 -2.14 18.05 12.36
CA PRO A 208 -2.77 18.04 11.04
C PRO A 208 -2.33 16.83 10.21
N SER A 209 -3.08 16.56 9.12
CA SER A 209 -2.68 15.56 8.09
C SER A 209 -1.44 16.07 7.35
N GLN A 210 -0.30 15.44 7.55
CA GLN A 210 1.00 15.94 7.07
C GLN A 210 1.92 14.81 6.65
N VAL A 211 2.97 15.16 5.92
CA VAL A 211 4.12 14.28 5.63
C VAL A 211 5.28 14.68 6.53
N TYR A 212 5.86 13.70 7.18
CA TYR A 212 6.98 13.87 8.08
C TYR A 212 8.24 13.22 7.54
N ARG A 213 9.40 13.81 7.87
CA ARG A 213 10.73 13.22 7.69
C ARG A 213 11.35 12.95 9.06
N PHE A 214 11.73 11.72 9.30
CA PHE A 214 12.47 11.28 10.48
C PHE A 214 13.90 10.91 10.10
N GLU A 215 14.86 11.46 10.82
CA GLU A 215 16.29 11.15 10.71
C GLU A 215 16.68 10.21 11.85
N PRO A 216 16.85 8.90 11.61
CA PRO A 216 17.10 7.94 12.70
C PRO A 216 18.36 8.18 13.50
N ARG A 217 19.40 8.73 12.85
CA ARG A 217 20.70 8.96 13.48
C ARG A 217 20.66 10.08 14.52
N THR A 218 20.02 11.18 14.19
CA THR A 218 19.89 12.38 15.06
C THR A 218 18.61 12.38 15.87
N ARG A 219 17.65 11.49 15.53
CA ARG A 219 16.28 11.46 16.04
C ARG A 219 15.47 12.73 15.72
N SER A 220 15.95 13.54 14.79
CA SER A 220 15.24 14.72 14.34
C SER A 220 14.00 14.35 13.54
N VAL A 221 12.89 15.03 13.83
CA VAL A 221 11.63 14.91 13.08
C VAL A 221 11.22 16.30 12.62
N ARG A 222 10.76 16.40 11.39
CA ARG A 222 10.19 17.64 10.85
C ARG A 222 9.05 17.37 9.89
N VAL A 223 8.12 18.30 9.78
CA VAL A 223 7.14 18.37 8.71
C VAL A 223 7.88 18.74 7.43
N VAL A 224 7.56 18.09 6.33
CA VAL A 224 8.18 18.32 5.02
C VAL A 224 7.17 18.65 3.93
N ALA A 225 5.90 18.30 4.15
CA ALA A 225 4.78 18.73 3.31
C ALA A 225 3.47 18.72 4.12
N ASP A 226 2.58 19.63 3.79
CA ASP A 226 1.26 19.81 4.40
C ASP A 226 0.22 20.16 3.33
N GLY A 227 -0.99 20.56 3.73
CA GLY A 227 -2.07 20.87 2.80
C GLY A 227 -2.80 19.66 2.23
N PHE A 228 -2.49 18.46 2.68
CA PHE A 228 -3.22 17.25 2.30
C PHE A 228 -4.53 17.10 3.09
N GLY A 229 -5.55 16.58 2.43
CA GLY A 229 -6.75 16.14 3.13
C GLY A 229 -6.52 14.81 3.85
N ARG A 230 -6.07 13.79 3.13
CA ARG A 230 -5.77 12.44 3.63
C ARG A 230 -4.56 11.85 2.91
N PRO A 231 -3.32 12.27 3.24
CA PRO A 231 -2.11 11.74 2.62
C PRO A 231 -2.01 10.23 2.92
N ASN A 232 -1.82 9.43 1.88
CA ASN A 232 -1.84 7.97 1.94
C ASN A 232 -0.50 7.39 1.46
N GLY A 233 -0.44 6.76 0.29
CA GLY A 233 0.78 6.17 -0.25
C GLY A 233 1.89 7.18 -0.48
N ILE A 234 3.14 6.75 -0.33
CA ILE A 234 4.32 7.61 -0.46
C ILE A 234 5.46 6.86 -1.16
N ALA A 235 6.10 7.50 -2.13
CA ALA A 235 7.24 6.92 -2.86
C ALA A 235 8.19 7.99 -3.36
N PHE A 236 9.48 7.66 -3.45
CA PHE A 236 10.46 8.48 -4.15
C PHE A 236 10.62 8.05 -5.60
N SER A 237 10.93 9.02 -6.47
CA SER A 237 11.54 8.74 -7.77
C SER A 237 12.87 7.99 -7.58
N PRO A 238 13.32 7.20 -8.59
CA PRO A 238 14.57 6.42 -8.47
C PRO A 238 15.80 7.25 -8.13
N ASP A 239 15.83 8.52 -8.56
CA ASP A 239 16.92 9.45 -8.26
C ASP A 239 16.77 10.15 -6.89
N GLY A 240 15.65 9.93 -6.19
CA GLY A 240 15.36 10.53 -4.88
C GLY A 240 15.06 12.03 -4.90
N ARG A 241 14.80 12.63 -6.08
CA ARG A 241 14.56 14.06 -6.21
C ARG A 241 13.10 14.47 -6.11
N VAL A 242 12.20 13.55 -6.47
CA VAL A 242 10.75 13.77 -6.43
C VAL A 242 10.15 12.84 -5.38
N LEU A 243 9.30 13.40 -4.53
CA LEU A 243 8.46 12.64 -3.61
C LEU A 243 7.04 12.65 -4.17
N TYR A 244 6.48 11.47 -4.40
CA TYR A 244 5.09 11.27 -4.76
C TYR A 244 4.29 10.92 -3.51
N VAL A 245 3.14 11.56 -3.33
CA VAL A 245 2.19 11.29 -2.25
C VAL A 245 0.80 11.20 -2.86
N THR A 246 0.06 10.14 -2.53
CA THR A 246 -1.35 10.06 -2.91
C THR A 246 -2.20 10.77 -1.85
N ASP A 247 -3.24 11.48 -2.27
CA ASP A 247 -4.24 12.07 -1.39
C ASP A 247 -5.60 11.49 -1.73
N THR A 248 -6.20 10.80 -0.77
CA THR A 248 -7.51 10.14 -0.95
C THR A 248 -8.68 11.04 -0.57
N HIS A 249 -8.46 12.33 -0.32
CA HIS A 249 -9.53 13.26 0.02
C HIS A 249 -10.37 13.65 -1.20
N ARG A 250 -11.67 13.39 -1.15
CA ARG A 250 -12.59 13.60 -2.27
C ARG A 250 -12.60 15.03 -2.82
N PHE A 251 -12.53 16.02 -1.93
CA PHE A 251 -12.66 17.42 -2.31
C PHE A 251 -11.40 18.00 -2.96
N HIS A 252 -10.23 17.40 -2.71
CA HIS A 252 -9.00 17.79 -3.39
C HIS A 252 -8.82 17.07 -4.74
N GLY A 253 -9.53 15.95 -4.97
CA GLY A 253 -9.54 15.23 -6.25
C GLY A 253 -10.42 15.86 -7.32
N ASP A 254 -11.33 16.75 -6.99
CA ASP A 254 -12.28 17.38 -7.93
C ASP A 254 -11.70 18.61 -8.66
N GLY A 255 -10.39 18.81 -8.61
CA GLY A 255 -9.70 19.85 -9.38
C GLY A 255 -9.90 21.29 -8.85
N VAL A 256 -10.42 21.46 -7.66
CA VAL A 256 -10.43 22.78 -6.99
C VAL A 256 -9.00 23.04 -6.50
N VAL A 257 -8.25 23.79 -7.27
CA VAL A 257 -6.94 24.32 -6.86
C VAL A 257 -7.20 25.35 -5.78
N ASP A 258 -6.93 24.99 -4.53
CA ASP A 258 -6.78 25.97 -3.47
C ASP A 258 -5.45 26.71 -3.70
N ASP A 259 -5.51 27.97 -4.08
CA ASP A 259 -4.36 28.83 -4.37
C ASP A 259 -3.43 29.06 -3.15
N THR A 260 -3.75 28.48 -2.00
CA THR A 260 -2.98 28.61 -0.76
C THR A 260 -1.83 27.61 -0.62
N HIS A 261 -1.67 26.67 -1.57
CA HIS A 261 -0.62 25.65 -1.51
C HIS A 261 0.76 26.21 -1.88
N PRO A 262 1.83 25.84 -1.15
CA PRO A 262 3.17 26.29 -1.48
C PRO A 262 3.57 25.83 -2.90
N ALA A 263 4.23 26.70 -3.64
CA ALA A 263 4.59 26.56 -5.06
C ALA A 263 5.42 25.32 -5.44
N THR A 264 5.74 24.47 -4.46
CA THR A 264 6.55 23.25 -4.63
C THR A 264 5.73 21.96 -4.76
N MET A 265 4.43 21.99 -4.44
CA MET A 265 3.52 20.85 -4.62
C MET A 265 2.72 21.02 -5.90
N ARG A 266 2.68 19.96 -6.72
CA ARG A 266 1.93 19.93 -7.98
C ARG A 266 1.18 18.62 -8.12
N VAL A 267 -0.03 18.69 -8.66
CA VAL A 267 -0.75 17.49 -9.09
C VAL A 267 0.06 16.81 -10.20
N PHE A 268 0.43 15.57 -9.97
CA PHE A 268 1.15 14.75 -10.94
C PHE A 268 0.19 14.05 -11.89
N ALA A 269 -0.83 13.39 -11.36
CA ALA A 269 -1.85 12.67 -12.11
C ALA A 269 -3.10 12.49 -11.24
N MET A 270 -4.21 12.17 -11.88
CA MET A 270 -5.48 11.86 -11.21
C MET A 270 -5.90 10.43 -11.56
N ALA A 271 -6.46 9.70 -10.60
CA ALA A 271 -7.11 8.42 -10.88
C ALA A 271 -8.47 8.68 -11.55
N ASP A 272 -8.77 7.93 -12.59
CA ASP A 272 -10.05 7.98 -13.30
C ASP A 272 -11.10 7.03 -12.70
N ALA A 273 -10.68 6.12 -11.81
CA ALA A 273 -11.55 5.18 -11.11
C ALA A 273 -11.17 5.10 -9.63
N GLY A 274 -12.08 5.50 -8.75
CA GLY A 274 -11.86 5.53 -7.30
C GLY A 274 -10.88 6.62 -6.87
N VAL A 275 -10.08 6.32 -5.85
CA VAL A 275 -9.05 7.21 -5.31
C VAL A 275 -7.68 6.54 -5.41
N PRO A 276 -6.59 7.30 -5.59
CA PRO A 276 -5.24 6.73 -5.57
C PRO A 276 -4.87 6.32 -4.14
N ASP A 277 -4.33 5.12 -3.96
CA ASP A 277 -3.97 4.55 -2.66
C ASP A 277 -2.45 4.29 -2.58
N GLY A 278 -1.99 3.07 -2.50
CA GLY A 278 -0.57 2.74 -2.53
C GLY A 278 0.13 3.20 -3.81
N ILE A 279 1.37 3.69 -3.70
CA ILE A 279 2.14 4.23 -4.83
C ILE A 279 3.58 3.72 -4.79
N LYS A 280 4.13 3.34 -5.95
CA LYS A 280 5.51 2.88 -6.10
C LYS A 280 6.08 3.38 -7.44
N CYS A 281 7.42 3.43 -7.55
CA CYS A 281 8.11 3.72 -8.79
C CYS A 281 8.90 2.51 -9.29
N ASP A 282 9.05 2.38 -10.61
CA ASP A 282 10.03 1.48 -11.20
C ASP A 282 11.40 2.17 -11.39
N VAL A 283 12.42 1.41 -11.78
CA VAL A 283 13.79 1.92 -12.00
C VAL A 283 13.90 2.93 -13.15
N TYR A 284 12.91 3.02 -14.00
CA TYR A 284 12.84 4.00 -15.10
C TYR A 284 12.11 5.29 -14.71
N GLY A 285 11.57 5.34 -13.48
CA GLY A 285 10.82 6.47 -12.94
C GLY A 285 9.33 6.45 -13.31
N ASN A 286 8.82 5.38 -13.93
CA ASN A 286 7.38 5.26 -14.10
C ASN A 286 6.71 5.12 -12.74
N VAL A 287 5.57 5.77 -12.59
CA VAL A 287 4.80 5.83 -11.35
C VAL A 287 3.61 4.88 -11.44
N TYR A 288 3.48 4.01 -10.47
CA TYR A 288 2.41 3.04 -10.35
C TYR A 288 1.56 3.41 -9.13
N SER A 289 0.24 3.45 -9.28
CA SER A 289 -0.66 3.65 -8.13
C SER A 289 -1.84 2.68 -8.18
N GLY A 290 -2.17 2.10 -7.03
CA GLY A 290 -3.40 1.39 -6.82
C GLY A 290 -4.60 2.34 -6.88
N SER A 291 -5.72 1.88 -7.41
CA SER A 291 -6.96 2.64 -7.56
C SER A 291 -8.18 1.71 -7.63
N GLY A 292 -9.36 2.28 -7.81
CA GLY A 292 -10.63 1.54 -7.76
C GLY A 292 -10.84 0.48 -8.84
N ASP A 293 -10.04 0.48 -9.91
CA ASP A 293 -10.12 -0.48 -11.02
C ASP A 293 -8.83 -1.32 -11.21
N GLY A 294 -7.79 -1.07 -10.39
CA GLY A 294 -6.52 -1.80 -10.51
C GLY A 294 -5.29 -0.95 -10.25
N ILE A 295 -4.24 -1.13 -11.02
CA ILE A 295 -3.00 -0.34 -10.96
C ILE A 295 -2.90 0.52 -12.22
N SER A 296 -2.86 1.82 -12.06
CA SER A 296 -2.54 2.77 -13.12
C SER A 296 -1.05 3.03 -13.20
N ILE A 297 -0.51 3.19 -14.41
CA ILE A 297 0.93 3.35 -14.66
C ILE A 297 1.15 4.60 -15.51
N TRP A 298 1.90 5.57 -14.98
CA TRP A 298 2.26 6.80 -15.68
C TRP A 298 3.76 6.88 -15.95
N SER A 299 4.12 7.55 -17.03
CA SER A 299 5.51 7.95 -17.28
C SER A 299 5.99 8.96 -16.23
N PRO A 300 7.30 9.22 -16.09
CA PRO A 300 7.81 10.28 -15.23
C PRO A 300 7.23 11.67 -15.52
N GLY A 301 6.75 11.89 -16.74
CA GLY A 301 6.10 13.14 -17.17
C GLY A 301 4.58 13.19 -16.95
N GLY A 302 3.98 12.18 -16.31
CA GLY A 302 2.54 12.14 -16.03
C GLY A 302 1.66 11.59 -17.18
N THR A 303 2.24 11.07 -18.27
CA THR A 303 1.45 10.41 -19.32
C THR A 303 0.99 9.04 -18.87
N LEU A 304 -0.32 8.76 -18.92
CA LEU A 304 -0.86 7.44 -18.62
C LEU A 304 -0.40 6.44 -19.69
N LEU A 305 0.40 5.47 -19.26
CA LEU A 305 0.97 4.43 -20.13
C LEU A 305 0.03 3.24 -20.29
N GLY A 306 -0.50 2.74 -19.20
CA GLY A 306 -1.37 1.56 -19.18
C GLY A 306 -1.95 1.29 -17.80
N LYS A 307 -2.74 0.21 -17.72
CA LYS A 307 -3.33 -0.27 -16.47
C LYS A 307 -3.22 -1.78 -16.35
N ILE A 308 -3.14 -2.25 -15.12
CA ILE A 308 -3.38 -3.65 -14.75
C ILE A 308 -4.74 -3.67 -14.07
N LEU A 309 -5.78 -4.10 -14.80
CA LEU A 309 -7.14 -4.12 -14.29
C LEU A 309 -7.32 -5.28 -13.31
N VAL A 310 -7.90 -4.97 -12.16
CA VAL A 310 -8.21 -5.92 -11.09
C VAL A 310 -9.60 -5.63 -10.56
N SER A 311 -10.52 -6.54 -10.74
CA SER A 311 -11.88 -6.41 -10.22
C SER A 311 -11.87 -6.17 -8.71
N GLY A 312 -12.54 -5.13 -8.24
CA GLY A 312 -12.55 -4.71 -6.83
C GLY A 312 -11.41 -3.77 -6.44
N GLY A 313 -10.61 -3.32 -7.41
CA GLY A 313 -9.54 -2.34 -7.19
C GLY A 313 -8.27 -2.91 -6.55
N VAL A 314 -7.33 -2.03 -6.27
CA VAL A 314 -6.05 -2.36 -5.64
C VAL A 314 -5.74 -1.29 -4.60
N ALA A 315 -5.64 -1.70 -3.33
CA ALA A 315 -5.23 -0.79 -2.26
C ALA A 315 -3.72 -0.54 -2.32
N ASN A 316 -2.91 -1.60 -2.27
CA ASN A 316 -1.47 -1.48 -2.37
C ASN A 316 -0.86 -2.64 -3.17
N PHE A 317 0.43 -2.56 -3.46
CA PHE A 317 1.19 -3.58 -4.18
C PHE A 317 2.67 -3.42 -3.90
N CYS A 318 3.48 -4.43 -4.26
CA CYS A 318 4.93 -4.30 -4.28
C CYS A 318 5.55 -5.04 -5.45
N PHE A 319 6.72 -4.57 -5.85
CA PHE A 319 7.53 -5.28 -6.85
C PHE A 319 8.23 -6.48 -6.22
N GLY A 320 8.21 -7.60 -6.94
CA GLY A 320 9.01 -8.76 -6.70
C GLY A 320 10.23 -8.81 -7.63
N ARG A 321 10.66 -10.02 -8.00
CA ARG A 321 11.79 -10.22 -8.91
C ARG A 321 11.36 -10.29 -10.37
N ARG A 322 12.18 -9.78 -11.28
CA ARG A 322 12.06 -10.02 -12.72
C ARG A 322 10.66 -9.74 -13.27
N GLY A 323 10.14 -8.55 -13.00
CA GLY A 323 8.83 -8.12 -13.49
C GLY A 323 7.64 -8.61 -12.68
N GLU A 324 7.84 -9.25 -11.53
CA GLU A 324 6.73 -9.59 -10.64
C GLU A 324 6.20 -8.36 -9.92
N ILE A 325 4.88 -8.27 -9.83
CA ILE A 325 4.17 -7.34 -8.96
C ILE A 325 3.17 -8.15 -8.12
N PHE A 326 3.31 -8.11 -6.80
CA PHE A 326 2.35 -8.68 -5.86
C PHE A 326 1.29 -7.63 -5.57
N ILE A 327 0.03 -7.97 -5.81
CA ILE A 327 -1.11 -7.05 -5.81
C ILE A 327 -2.03 -7.39 -4.65
N LEU A 328 -2.30 -6.40 -3.81
CA LEU A 328 -3.12 -6.52 -2.62
C LEU A 328 -4.54 -6.06 -2.95
N ASN A 329 -5.47 -7.01 -2.96
CA ASN A 329 -6.87 -6.79 -3.33
C ASN A 329 -7.77 -7.37 -2.23
N GLU A 330 -7.68 -6.81 -1.04
CA GLU A 330 -8.48 -7.15 0.13
C GLU A 330 -8.39 -8.64 0.52
N LYS A 331 -9.31 -9.42 0.03
CA LYS A 331 -9.39 -10.87 0.28
C LYS A 331 -8.49 -11.70 -0.64
N ARG A 332 -7.87 -11.08 -1.64
CA ARG A 332 -7.06 -11.76 -2.64
C ARG A 332 -5.66 -11.20 -2.72
N LEU A 333 -4.71 -12.08 -2.83
CA LEU A 333 -3.34 -11.77 -3.23
C LEU A 333 -3.14 -12.26 -4.65
N LEU A 334 -2.84 -11.34 -5.57
CA LEU A 334 -2.54 -11.69 -6.95
C LEU A 334 -1.07 -11.41 -7.27
N ARG A 335 -0.60 -12.01 -8.35
CA ARG A 335 0.71 -11.74 -8.93
C ARG A 335 0.56 -11.41 -10.41
N ALA A 336 0.98 -10.22 -10.79
CA ALA A 336 1.24 -9.90 -12.18
C ALA A 336 2.69 -10.25 -12.51
N LYS A 337 2.93 -10.79 -13.72
CA LYS A 337 4.26 -10.97 -14.30
C LYS A 337 4.33 -10.14 -15.56
N LEU A 338 5.20 -9.17 -15.52
CA LEU A 338 5.49 -8.22 -16.60
C LEU A 338 6.82 -8.56 -17.28
N ALA A 339 7.31 -7.67 -18.13
CA ALA A 339 8.65 -7.82 -18.70
C ALA A 339 9.70 -7.94 -17.57
N PRO A 340 10.68 -8.85 -17.67
CA PRO A 340 11.73 -9.00 -16.64
C PRO A 340 12.57 -7.74 -16.39
N SER A 341 12.54 -6.79 -17.33
CA SER A 341 13.17 -5.48 -17.19
C SER A 341 12.37 -4.50 -16.31
N THR A 342 11.09 -4.78 -16.04
CA THR A 342 10.25 -3.97 -15.16
C THR A 342 10.58 -4.29 -13.72
N LYS A 343 11.33 -3.43 -13.07
CA LYS A 343 11.85 -3.60 -11.71
C LYS A 343 11.45 -2.43 -10.83
N GLY A 344 11.07 -2.72 -9.59
CA GLY A 344 10.78 -1.67 -8.62
C GLY A 344 12.02 -0.90 -8.20
N ALA A 345 11.90 0.41 -8.06
CA ALA A 345 13.03 1.29 -7.70
C ALA A 345 13.58 1.00 -6.30
N LEU A 346 12.73 0.55 -5.37
CA LEU A 346 13.12 0.32 -3.97
C LEU A 346 14.18 -0.78 -3.84
N LEU A 347 14.00 -1.90 -4.53
CA LEU A 347 14.89 -3.06 -4.42
C LEU A 347 15.80 -3.24 -5.64
N GLY A 348 15.41 -2.72 -6.81
CA GLY A 348 16.19 -2.81 -8.06
C GLY A 348 16.34 -4.22 -8.64
N ILE A 349 15.45 -5.17 -8.28
CA ILE A 349 15.55 -6.60 -8.60
C ILE A 349 14.54 -7.06 -9.65
#